data_f65424e283dbb26267164ac9f929abe4
#
_entry.id   f65424e283dbb26267164ac9f929abe4
#
_cell.length_a   1.000
_cell.length_b   1.000
_cell.length_c   1.000
_cell.angle_alpha   90.00
_cell.angle_beta   90.00
_cell.angle_gamma   90.00
#
_symmetry.space_group_name_H-M   'P 1'
#
loop_
_entity.id
_entity.type
_entity.pdbx_description
1 polymer ?
#
loop_
_entity_poly.entity_id
_entity_poly.type
_entity_poly.pdbx_seq_one_letter_code
_entity_poly.pdbx_strand_id
1 'polypeptide(L)'
;MIKLLLFSYLLFLSIQSLAWNENTNASPRSRAMGGAGVCLKDQYSLSINQAALASLGGASFSSSFESRFISSGISNKSILISSDFNKLGSFGLAVNSFGLKNYAENKFGLAYARNFGKKISIGMQINYLSTVMGENYGKSGTISSEIGFLAQVTNNLSIGAHLFNPTRASISQKQNEYAPTVLKFGFLYKINSRLIFTSDAEKSNNVTKPLLKGGIEYNVIKGFFLRAGISSNPIENSFGFGYQTGNLKADLFVAFNTRVGYSSGIGIAYFLKSKAKADLTSEQ
;
A
#
# COMPACT_ATOMS: atom_id res chain seq x y z
N MET A 1 -44.02 -19.44 19.31
CA MET A 1 -44.02 -18.97 17.90
C MET A 1 -43.22 -17.66 17.72
N ILE A 2 -43.50 -16.60 18.45
CA ILE A 2 -42.81 -15.28 18.30
C ILE A 2 -41.31 -15.35 18.55
N LYS A 3 -40.82 -16.15 19.53
CA LYS A 3 -39.37 -16.33 19.77
C LYS A 3 -38.65 -17.07 18.65
N LEU A 4 -39.30 -17.98 17.92
CA LEU A 4 -38.71 -18.63 16.76
C LEU A 4 -38.61 -17.70 15.55
N LEU A 5 -39.60 -16.83 15.36
CA LEU A 5 -39.61 -15.80 14.31
C LEU A 5 -38.55 -14.71 14.55
N LEU A 6 -38.32 -14.30 15.80
CA LEU A 6 -37.23 -13.40 16.15
C LEU A 6 -35.84 -14.03 15.96
N PHE A 7 -35.69 -15.31 16.22
CA PHE A 7 -34.44 -16.04 15.99
C PHE A 7 -34.14 -16.23 14.50
N SER A 8 -35.18 -16.47 13.68
CA SER A 8 -35.01 -16.55 12.20
C SER A 8 -34.73 -15.18 11.60
N TYR A 9 -35.27 -14.09 12.14
CA TYR A 9 -34.99 -12.73 11.67
C TYR A 9 -33.55 -12.27 12.01
N LEU A 10 -33.02 -12.72 13.15
CA LEU A 10 -31.61 -12.50 13.51
C LEU A 10 -30.61 -13.28 12.65
N LEU A 11 -31.01 -14.42 12.12
CA LEU A 11 -30.21 -15.22 11.18
C LEU A 11 -30.16 -14.63 9.74
N PHE A 12 -31.11 -13.76 9.40
CA PHE A 12 -31.14 -13.06 8.10
C PHE A 12 -30.39 -11.73 8.07
N LEU A 13 -29.83 -11.28 9.20
CA LEU A 13 -28.78 -10.28 9.19
C LEU A 13 -27.45 -10.94 8.81
N SER A 14 -27.42 -11.60 7.66
CA SER A 14 -26.16 -11.92 6.99
C SER A 14 -25.49 -10.60 6.68
N ILE A 15 -24.54 -10.24 7.54
CA ILE A 15 -23.56 -9.21 7.26
C ILE A 15 -22.90 -9.65 5.96
N GLN A 16 -23.27 -9.03 4.86
CA GLN A 16 -22.51 -9.16 3.63
C GLN A 16 -21.14 -8.52 3.90
N SER A 17 -20.23 -9.33 4.43
CA SER A 17 -18.82 -8.97 4.46
C SER A 17 -18.34 -9.06 3.01
N LEU A 18 -18.36 -7.96 2.32
CA LEU A 18 -17.64 -7.78 1.06
C LEU A 18 -16.16 -7.92 1.41
N ALA A 19 -15.65 -9.12 1.26
CA ALA A 19 -14.30 -9.51 1.67
C ALA A 19 -13.30 -9.38 0.50
N TRP A 20 -13.43 -8.34 -0.32
CA TRP A 20 -12.34 -8.00 -1.24
C TRP A 20 -11.32 -7.13 -0.52
N ASN A 21 -10.06 -7.54 -0.58
CA ASN A 21 -8.96 -6.82 0.03
C ASN A 21 -8.64 -5.52 -0.73
N GLU A 22 -9.15 -4.44 -0.21
CA GLU A 22 -9.03 -3.11 -0.77
C GLU A 22 -7.57 -2.66 -0.78
N ASN A 23 -6.90 -2.80 -1.94
CA ASN A 23 -5.57 -2.26 -2.19
C ASN A 23 -4.56 -2.49 -1.05
N THR A 24 -4.11 -3.73 -0.94
CA THR A 24 -3.12 -4.15 0.07
C THR A 24 -1.86 -3.28 0.02
N ASN A 25 -1.62 -2.59 1.13
CA ASN A 25 -0.37 -1.88 1.35
C ASN A 25 0.74 -2.90 1.61
N ALA A 26 1.64 -3.07 0.64
CA ALA A 26 2.75 -4.01 0.73
C ALA A 26 3.98 -3.42 1.42
N SER A 27 3.92 -2.18 1.93
CA SER A 27 5.06 -1.51 2.54
C SER A 27 5.13 -1.73 4.06
N PRO A 28 6.10 -2.49 4.58
CA PRO A 28 6.29 -2.58 6.02
C PRO A 28 6.62 -1.24 6.67
N ARG A 29 7.30 -0.34 5.93
CA ARG A 29 7.57 1.02 6.38
C ARG A 29 6.28 1.81 6.62
N SER A 30 5.37 1.81 5.66
CA SER A 30 4.07 2.47 5.80
C SER A 30 3.21 1.80 6.88
N ARG A 31 3.20 0.46 6.95
CA ARG A 31 2.47 -0.29 7.97
C ARG A 31 2.93 0.08 9.38
N ALA A 32 4.24 0.28 9.59
CA ALA A 32 4.81 0.78 10.84
C ALA A 32 4.36 2.20 11.21
N MET A 33 3.87 2.97 10.23
CA MET A 33 3.36 4.35 10.38
C MET A 33 1.83 4.42 10.25
N GLY A 34 1.10 3.43 10.79
CA GLY A 34 -0.38 3.39 10.74
C GLY A 34 -0.93 3.13 9.35
N GLY A 35 -0.11 2.71 8.40
CA GLY A 35 -0.49 2.55 7.00
C GLY A 35 -0.50 3.86 6.19
N ALA A 36 -0.07 4.99 6.76
CA ALA A 36 0.13 6.22 6.03
C ALA A 36 1.34 6.10 5.08
N GLY A 37 1.19 6.48 3.82
CA GLY A 37 2.25 6.26 2.85
C GLY A 37 2.06 6.87 1.48
N VAL A 38 0.96 7.57 1.21
CA VAL A 38 0.63 8.14 -0.11
C VAL A 38 1.75 9.06 -0.64
N CYS A 39 2.48 9.72 0.26
CA CYS A 39 3.58 10.62 -0.09
C CYS A 39 4.99 10.03 0.09
N LEU A 40 5.10 8.76 0.54
CA LEU A 40 6.39 8.11 0.69
C LEU A 40 7.03 7.84 -0.68
N LYS A 41 8.34 8.06 -0.75
CA LYS A 41 9.16 7.82 -1.94
C LYS A 41 10.18 6.75 -1.61
N ASP A 42 9.77 5.48 -1.74
CA ASP A 42 10.64 4.32 -1.51
C ASP A 42 10.30 3.15 -2.45
N GLN A 43 11.01 2.06 -2.32
CA GLN A 43 10.89 0.89 -3.18
C GLN A 43 9.52 0.20 -3.11
N TYR A 44 8.75 0.44 -2.03
CA TYR A 44 7.39 -0.10 -1.86
C TYR A 44 6.29 0.82 -2.40
N SER A 45 6.66 2.03 -2.87
CA SER A 45 5.71 3.04 -3.35
C SER A 45 4.82 2.55 -4.48
N LEU A 46 5.30 1.60 -5.29
CA LEU A 46 4.53 0.94 -6.35
C LEU A 46 3.22 0.33 -5.84
N SER A 47 3.16 -0.11 -4.60
CA SER A 47 1.94 -0.67 -3.98
C SER A 47 1.03 0.37 -3.34
N ILE A 48 1.46 1.64 -3.24
CA ILE A 48 0.74 2.68 -2.50
C ILE A 48 0.34 3.85 -3.39
N ASN A 49 1.31 4.42 -4.14
CA ASN A 49 1.14 5.54 -5.05
C ASN A 49 2.21 5.49 -6.14
N GLN A 50 1.84 5.09 -7.33
CA GLN A 50 2.73 4.88 -8.46
C GLN A 50 3.48 6.14 -8.89
N ALA A 51 2.93 7.33 -8.61
CA ALA A 51 3.59 8.60 -8.92
C ALA A 51 4.98 8.72 -8.28
N ALA A 52 5.19 8.09 -7.11
CA ALA A 52 6.45 8.12 -6.41
C ALA A 52 7.60 7.39 -7.14
N LEU A 53 7.28 6.44 -8.03
CA LEU A 53 8.28 5.73 -8.84
C LEU A 53 9.15 6.69 -9.65
N ALA A 54 8.56 7.77 -10.19
CA ALA A 54 9.29 8.76 -10.97
C ALA A 54 10.41 9.47 -10.18
N SER A 55 10.40 9.35 -8.84
CA SER A 55 11.38 9.99 -7.95
C SER A 55 12.48 9.03 -7.47
N LEU A 56 12.37 7.72 -7.72
CA LEU A 56 13.29 6.73 -7.16
C LEU A 56 14.66 6.75 -7.84
N GLY A 57 14.67 6.83 -9.16
CA GLY A 57 15.90 6.76 -9.99
C GLY A 57 16.60 5.40 -9.90
N GLY A 58 17.04 4.87 -11.06
CA GLY A 58 17.66 3.55 -11.15
C GLY A 58 16.68 2.40 -11.07
N ALA A 59 17.19 1.20 -10.74
CA ALA A 59 16.36 0.00 -10.61
C ALA A 59 16.16 -0.38 -9.15
N SER A 60 15.02 -0.94 -8.82
CA SER A 60 14.75 -1.46 -7.47
C SER A 60 13.98 -2.77 -7.51
N PHE A 61 14.24 -3.59 -6.52
CA PHE A 61 13.51 -4.80 -6.19
C PHE A 61 13.07 -4.71 -4.73
N SER A 62 11.84 -5.08 -4.43
CA SER A 62 11.40 -5.23 -3.05
C SER A 62 10.45 -6.41 -2.90
N SER A 63 10.51 -7.04 -1.74
CA SER A 63 9.62 -8.11 -1.34
C SER A 63 9.16 -7.88 0.08
N SER A 64 7.92 -8.23 0.38
CA SER A 64 7.39 -8.18 1.75
C SER A 64 6.46 -9.34 2.04
N PHE A 65 6.40 -9.65 3.32
CA PHE A 65 5.50 -10.62 3.92
C PHE A 65 4.84 -9.99 5.15
N GLU A 66 3.53 -10.12 5.25
CA GLU A 66 2.73 -9.71 6.41
C GLU A 66 1.86 -10.89 6.84
N SER A 67 1.91 -11.25 8.12
CA SER A 67 0.91 -12.12 8.76
C SER A 67 -0.12 -11.23 9.42
N ARG A 68 -1.37 -11.29 8.94
CA ARG A 68 -2.48 -10.54 9.51
C ARG A 68 -3.19 -11.35 10.57
N PHE A 69 -3.45 -10.70 11.71
CA PHE A 69 -4.19 -11.33 12.80
C PHE A 69 -3.61 -12.72 13.12
N ILE A 70 -2.42 -12.77 13.63
CA ILE A 70 -1.48 -13.91 13.77
C ILE A 70 -2.14 -15.30 13.86
N SER A 71 -3.31 -15.38 14.47
CA SER A 71 -4.08 -16.63 14.62
C SER A 71 -4.96 -17.00 13.42
N SER A 72 -5.12 -16.11 12.43
CA SER A 72 -6.08 -16.30 11.33
C SER A 72 -5.53 -17.08 10.14
N GLY A 73 -4.20 -17.21 10.03
CA GLY A 73 -3.52 -17.76 8.86
C GLY A 73 -3.55 -16.85 7.62
N ILE A 74 -4.14 -15.65 7.72
CA ILE A 74 -4.19 -14.67 6.64
C ILE A 74 -2.81 -14.06 6.43
N SER A 75 -2.34 -14.06 5.20
CA SER A 75 -1.07 -13.45 4.84
C SER A 75 -1.18 -12.54 3.62
N ASN A 76 -0.30 -11.54 3.57
CA ASN A 76 -0.09 -10.69 2.41
C ASN A 76 1.36 -10.81 1.97
N LYS A 77 1.57 -11.13 0.70
CA LYS A 77 2.89 -11.33 0.09
C LYS A 77 3.02 -10.41 -1.09
N SER A 78 4.17 -9.78 -1.26
CA SER A 78 4.39 -8.93 -2.43
C SER A 78 5.81 -9.05 -2.98
N ILE A 79 5.89 -8.87 -4.29
CA ILE A 79 7.13 -8.66 -5.04
C ILE A 79 6.91 -7.46 -5.94
N LEU A 80 7.81 -6.49 -5.83
CA LEU A 80 7.75 -5.25 -6.59
C LEU A 80 9.10 -5.03 -7.27
N ILE A 81 9.05 -4.69 -8.56
CA ILE A 81 10.25 -4.39 -9.37
C ILE A 81 9.98 -3.05 -10.04
N SER A 82 10.95 -2.16 -10.05
CA SER A 82 10.85 -0.92 -10.81
C SER A 82 12.18 -0.52 -11.41
N SER A 83 12.11 0.24 -12.50
CA SER A 83 13.28 0.82 -13.15
C SER A 83 12.95 2.18 -13.74
N ASP A 84 13.90 3.11 -13.60
CA ASP A 84 13.84 4.44 -14.20
C ASP A 84 14.62 4.45 -15.52
N PHE A 85 13.95 4.78 -16.60
CA PHE A 85 14.52 4.91 -17.94
C PHE A 85 14.76 6.39 -18.31
N ASN A 86 15.05 7.22 -17.33
CA ASN A 86 15.38 8.64 -17.50
C ASN A 86 14.29 9.43 -18.26
N LYS A 87 14.57 9.81 -19.52
CA LYS A 87 13.65 10.62 -20.34
C LYS A 87 12.34 9.91 -20.67
N LEU A 88 12.33 8.57 -20.70
CA LEU A 88 11.12 7.77 -20.97
C LEU A 88 10.20 7.67 -19.77
N GLY A 89 10.70 7.90 -18.55
CA GLY A 89 9.96 7.72 -17.29
C GLY A 89 10.30 6.42 -16.60
N SER A 90 9.56 6.10 -15.53
CA SER A 90 9.79 4.94 -14.69
C SER A 90 8.71 3.90 -14.90
N PHE A 91 9.09 2.63 -14.98
CA PHE A 91 8.20 1.49 -15.11
C PHE A 91 8.27 0.62 -13.88
N GLY A 92 7.17 -0.08 -13.57
CA GLY A 92 7.09 -0.97 -12.43
C GLY A 92 6.22 -2.19 -12.68
N LEU A 93 6.61 -3.30 -12.06
CA LEU A 93 5.85 -4.55 -12.01
C LEU A 93 5.53 -4.86 -10.55
N ALA A 94 4.27 -5.13 -10.26
CA ALA A 94 3.78 -5.46 -8.93
C ALA A 94 3.06 -6.81 -8.95
N VAL A 95 3.45 -7.68 -8.03
CA VAL A 95 2.74 -8.93 -7.76
C VAL A 95 2.39 -8.95 -6.28
N ASN A 96 1.09 -9.06 -5.99
CA ASN A 96 0.58 -9.19 -4.63
C ASN A 96 -0.30 -10.42 -4.54
N SER A 97 -0.20 -11.14 -3.43
CA SER A 97 -1.08 -12.24 -3.08
C SER A 97 -1.53 -12.09 -1.63
N PHE A 98 -2.82 -12.02 -1.43
CA PHE A 98 -3.46 -11.89 -0.13
C PHE A 98 -4.43 -13.04 0.11
N GLY A 99 -4.45 -13.61 1.28
CA GLY A 99 -5.46 -14.58 1.66
C GLY A 99 -4.96 -15.71 2.55
N LEU A 100 -5.71 -16.82 2.47
CA LEU A 100 -5.54 -18.08 3.18
C LEU A 100 -5.18 -19.20 2.20
N LYS A 101 -4.92 -20.41 2.72
CA LYS A 101 -4.66 -21.62 1.91
C LYS A 101 -5.73 -21.87 0.84
N ASN A 102 -7.02 -21.66 1.17
CA ASN A 102 -8.17 -21.98 0.30
C ASN A 102 -8.86 -20.74 -0.29
N TYR A 103 -8.32 -19.56 -0.08
CA TYR A 103 -8.84 -18.30 -0.64
C TYR A 103 -7.68 -17.34 -0.88
N ALA A 104 -7.45 -16.97 -2.12
CA ALA A 104 -6.40 -16.02 -2.47
C ALA A 104 -6.89 -14.97 -3.45
N GLU A 105 -6.56 -13.73 -3.16
CA GLU A 105 -6.71 -12.58 -4.05
C GLU A 105 -5.33 -12.19 -4.57
N ASN A 106 -5.17 -12.22 -5.88
CA ASN A 106 -3.91 -11.90 -6.52
C ASN A 106 -4.07 -10.64 -7.37
N LYS A 107 -3.08 -9.76 -7.29
CA LYS A 107 -2.97 -8.56 -8.11
C LYS A 107 -1.66 -8.58 -8.88
N PHE A 108 -1.74 -8.49 -10.21
CA PHE A 108 -0.61 -8.33 -11.11
C PHE A 108 -0.72 -6.95 -11.75
N GLY A 109 0.23 -6.07 -11.47
CA GLY A 109 0.20 -4.66 -11.89
C GLY A 109 1.37 -4.31 -12.80
N LEU A 110 1.09 -3.55 -13.86
CA LEU A 110 2.07 -2.88 -14.71
C LEU A 110 1.89 -1.37 -14.54
N ALA A 111 2.92 -0.70 -14.05
CA ALA A 111 2.89 0.73 -13.75
C ALA A 111 3.84 1.53 -14.63
N TYR A 112 3.44 2.76 -14.86
CA TYR A 112 4.24 3.81 -15.49
C TYR A 112 4.12 5.09 -14.69
N ALA A 113 5.23 5.80 -14.51
CA ALA A 113 5.25 7.09 -13.84
C ALA A 113 6.23 8.06 -14.48
N ARG A 114 5.90 9.34 -14.44
CA ARG A 114 6.72 10.40 -15.00
C ARG A 114 6.69 11.67 -14.16
N ASN A 115 7.84 12.36 -14.12
CA ASN A 115 7.94 13.69 -13.54
C ASN A 115 7.52 14.76 -14.56
N PHE A 116 6.71 15.70 -14.12
CA PHE A 116 6.35 16.92 -14.82
C PHE A 116 7.02 18.11 -14.14
N GLY A 117 8.15 18.50 -14.70
CA GLY A 117 9.07 19.44 -14.03
C GLY A 117 9.75 18.83 -12.80
N LYS A 118 10.14 19.69 -11.84
CA LYS A 118 10.88 19.27 -10.64
C LYS A 118 9.98 18.91 -9.45
N LYS A 119 8.70 19.27 -9.50
CA LYS A 119 7.82 19.24 -8.31
C LYS A 119 6.63 18.30 -8.42
N ILE A 120 6.21 17.91 -9.62
CA ILE A 120 5.00 17.12 -9.83
C ILE A 120 5.36 15.78 -10.46
N SER A 121 4.76 14.72 -9.97
CA SER A 121 4.85 13.38 -10.54
C SER A 121 3.45 12.81 -10.71
N ILE A 122 3.22 12.10 -11.80
CA ILE A 122 1.98 11.36 -12.08
C ILE A 122 2.36 9.92 -12.38
N GLY A 123 1.56 8.99 -11.91
CA GLY A 123 1.72 7.56 -12.18
C GLY A 123 0.39 6.90 -12.48
N MET A 124 0.43 5.87 -13.28
CA MET A 124 -0.72 5.04 -13.62
C MET A 124 -0.32 3.57 -13.51
N GLN A 125 -1.28 2.71 -13.22
CA GLN A 125 -1.08 1.27 -13.18
C GLN A 125 -2.32 0.57 -13.74
N ILE A 126 -2.09 -0.47 -14.53
CA ILE A 126 -3.12 -1.40 -14.97
C ILE A 126 -2.89 -2.70 -14.19
N ASN A 127 -3.96 -3.25 -13.64
CA ASN A 127 -3.92 -4.47 -12.84
C ASN A 127 -4.79 -5.55 -13.45
N TYR A 128 -4.31 -6.77 -13.40
CA TYR A 128 -5.14 -7.95 -13.44
C TYR A 128 -5.40 -8.43 -12.02
N LEU A 129 -6.65 -8.38 -11.59
CA LEU A 129 -7.13 -8.85 -10.30
C LEU A 129 -7.70 -10.25 -10.49
N SER A 130 -7.31 -11.20 -9.63
CA SER A 130 -7.78 -12.58 -9.69
C SER A 130 -8.10 -13.09 -8.30
N THR A 131 -9.28 -13.64 -8.13
CA THR A 131 -9.70 -14.35 -6.91
C THR A 131 -9.71 -15.84 -7.21
N VAL A 132 -9.06 -16.63 -6.35
CA VAL A 132 -9.04 -18.08 -6.41
C VAL A 132 -9.70 -18.62 -5.15
N MET A 133 -10.77 -19.38 -5.30
CA MET A 133 -11.48 -20.06 -4.21
C MET A 133 -11.24 -21.56 -4.31
N GLY A 134 -10.96 -22.22 -3.15
CA GLY A 134 -10.58 -23.64 -3.12
C GLY A 134 -11.61 -24.59 -3.68
N GLU A 135 -11.10 -25.68 -4.14
CA GLU A 135 -11.64 -26.96 -4.59
C GLU A 135 -12.81 -27.00 -5.59
N ASN A 136 -13.84 -26.14 -5.54
CA ASN A 136 -14.97 -26.19 -6.50
C ASN A 136 -15.65 -24.83 -6.75
N TYR A 137 -15.16 -23.76 -6.16
CA TYR A 137 -15.81 -22.44 -6.25
C TYR A 137 -15.30 -21.57 -7.42
N GLY A 138 -14.28 -22.05 -8.14
CA GLY A 138 -13.83 -21.45 -9.39
C GLY A 138 -12.82 -20.31 -9.21
N LYS A 139 -12.53 -19.65 -10.35
CA LYS A 139 -11.65 -18.48 -10.44
C LYS A 139 -12.42 -17.33 -11.05
N SER A 140 -12.20 -16.15 -10.53
CA SER A 140 -12.68 -14.90 -11.11
C SER A 140 -11.51 -14.00 -11.44
N GLY A 141 -11.61 -13.20 -12.50
CA GLY A 141 -10.58 -12.26 -12.90
C GLY A 141 -11.15 -11.03 -13.56
N THR A 142 -10.54 -9.87 -13.29
CA THR A 142 -10.94 -8.59 -13.88
C THR A 142 -9.76 -7.67 -14.04
N ILE A 143 -9.93 -6.64 -14.88
CA ILE A 143 -8.93 -5.60 -15.11
C ILE A 143 -9.36 -4.34 -14.36
N SER A 144 -8.45 -3.76 -13.59
CA SER A 144 -8.64 -2.47 -12.92
C SER A 144 -7.49 -1.53 -13.25
N SER A 145 -7.66 -0.27 -12.93
CA SER A 145 -6.63 0.76 -13.08
C SER A 145 -6.40 1.51 -11.78
N GLU A 146 -5.23 2.13 -11.68
CA GLU A 146 -4.87 3.03 -10.58
C GLU A 146 -4.25 4.30 -11.14
N ILE A 147 -4.48 5.42 -10.46
CA ILE A 147 -3.88 6.71 -10.80
C ILE A 147 -3.30 7.30 -9.54
N GLY A 148 -2.04 7.71 -9.63
CA GLY A 148 -1.30 8.36 -8.57
C GLY A 148 -0.88 9.79 -8.94
N PHE A 149 -0.89 10.66 -7.95
CA PHE A 149 -0.39 12.03 -8.04
C PHE A 149 0.49 12.32 -6.82
N LEU A 150 1.59 13.03 -7.04
CA LEU A 150 2.49 13.49 -6.01
C LEU A 150 3.03 14.87 -6.35
N ALA A 151 2.97 15.80 -5.41
CA ALA A 151 3.54 17.13 -5.57
C ALA A 151 4.41 17.52 -4.38
N GLN A 152 5.59 18.05 -4.68
CA GLN A 152 6.48 18.66 -3.69
C GLN A 152 6.19 20.16 -3.60
N VAL A 153 5.39 20.55 -2.61
CA VAL A 153 4.91 21.93 -2.43
C VAL A 153 6.07 22.84 -1.98
N THR A 154 6.80 22.37 -0.95
CA THR A 154 8.02 23.02 -0.46
C THR A 154 9.13 21.97 -0.30
N ASN A 155 10.33 22.38 0.11
CA ASN A 155 11.41 21.44 0.41
C ASN A 155 11.04 20.44 1.52
N ASN A 156 10.12 20.83 2.40
CA ASN A 156 9.73 20.05 3.57
C ASN A 156 8.33 19.42 3.43
N LEU A 157 7.46 19.92 2.54
CA LEU A 157 6.08 19.47 2.40
C LEU A 157 5.84 18.81 1.05
N SER A 158 5.38 17.59 1.08
CA SER A 158 4.82 16.87 -0.07
C SER A 158 3.35 16.55 0.17
N ILE A 159 2.55 16.63 -0.88
CA ILE A 159 1.14 16.19 -0.90
C ILE A 159 0.96 15.14 -1.96
N GLY A 160 0.01 14.24 -1.77
CA GLY A 160 -0.26 13.17 -2.72
C GLY A 160 -1.71 12.75 -2.72
N ALA A 161 -2.10 12.17 -3.85
CA ALA A 161 -3.40 11.54 -4.03
C ALA A 161 -3.21 10.22 -4.77
N HIS A 162 -4.08 9.26 -4.48
CA HIS A 162 -4.12 7.97 -5.16
C HIS A 162 -5.55 7.50 -5.31
N LEU A 163 -5.90 7.01 -6.49
CA LEU A 163 -7.22 6.48 -6.80
C LEU A 163 -7.07 5.06 -7.34
N PHE A 164 -7.60 4.10 -6.60
CA PHE A 164 -7.68 2.70 -7.00
C PHE A 164 -9.05 2.42 -7.64
N ASN A 165 -9.04 1.70 -8.74
CA ASN A 165 -10.22 1.21 -9.46
C ASN A 165 -11.29 2.28 -9.78
N PRO A 166 -10.94 3.37 -10.47
CA PRO A 166 -11.91 4.37 -10.91
C PRO A 166 -12.97 3.81 -11.87
N THR A 167 -12.64 2.74 -12.57
CA THR A 167 -13.49 2.08 -13.57
C THR A 167 -14.56 1.16 -12.97
N ARG A 168 -14.53 0.93 -11.64
CA ARG A 168 -15.44 0.01 -10.95
C ARG A 168 -15.46 -1.37 -11.60
N ALA A 169 -14.28 -1.97 -11.76
CA ALA A 169 -14.11 -3.28 -12.37
C ALA A 169 -14.99 -4.34 -11.70
N SER A 170 -15.77 -5.09 -12.50
CA SER A 170 -16.64 -6.17 -12.01
C SER A 170 -15.83 -7.43 -11.75
N ILE A 171 -15.95 -8.00 -10.56
CA ILE A 171 -15.33 -9.27 -10.17
C ILE A 171 -16.23 -10.43 -10.58
N SER A 172 -17.55 -10.28 -10.41
CA SER A 172 -18.56 -11.26 -10.81
C SER A 172 -19.77 -10.56 -11.41
N GLN A 173 -19.97 -10.75 -12.71
CA GLN A 173 -21.16 -10.21 -13.39
C GLN A 173 -22.47 -10.88 -12.92
N LYS A 174 -22.40 -12.16 -12.54
CA LYS A 174 -23.57 -12.91 -12.07
C LYS A 174 -24.08 -12.46 -10.70
N GLN A 175 -23.19 -11.90 -9.87
CA GLN A 175 -23.49 -11.50 -8.49
C GLN A 175 -23.47 -9.98 -8.30
N ASN A 176 -23.27 -9.19 -9.37
CA ASN A 176 -23.08 -7.72 -9.29
C ASN A 176 -21.99 -7.30 -8.29
N GLU A 177 -20.94 -8.11 -8.16
CA GLU A 177 -19.79 -7.81 -7.32
C GLU A 177 -18.76 -6.97 -8.08
N TYR A 178 -18.36 -5.87 -7.44
CA TYR A 178 -17.38 -4.94 -7.98
C TYR A 178 -16.18 -4.83 -7.03
N ALA A 179 -15.00 -4.71 -7.61
CA ALA A 179 -13.83 -4.32 -6.84
C ALA A 179 -14.06 -2.90 -6.25
N PRO A 180 -13.65 -2.66 -5.00
CA PRO A 180 -13.86 -1.34 -4.37
C PRO A 180 -13.15 -0.23 -5.13
N THR A 181 -13.72 0.97 -5.09
CA THR A 181 -13.04 2.18 -5.49
C THR A 181 -12.51 2.86 -4.24
N VAL A 182 -11.20 3.09 -4.18
CA VAL A 182 -10.54 3.66 -3.00
C VAL A 182 -9.80 4.94 -3.38
N LEU A 183 -10.15 6.03 -2.71
CA LEU A 183 -9.50 7.32 -2.85
C LEU A 183 -8.66 7.60 -1.61
N LYS A 184 -7.41 8.00 -1.81
CA LYS A 184 -6.47 8.37 -0.75
C LYS A 184 -5.93 9.75 -1.00
N PHE A 185 -5.86 10.55 0.05
CA PHE A 185 -5.14 11.82 0.08
C PHE A 185 -4.18 11.80 1.26
N GLY A 186 -3.02 12.38 1.07
CA GLY A 186 -2.05 12.42 2.15
C GLY A 186 -1.05 13.55 2.01
N PHE A 187 -0.33 13.78 3.09
CA PHE A 187 0.81 14.67 3.10
C PHE A 187 1.97 14.07 3.90
N LEU A 188 3.17 14.51 3.58
CA LEU A 188 4.38 14.20 4.31
C LEU A 188 5.10 15.52 4.62
N TYR A 189 5.42 15.71 5.90
CA TYR A 189 6.15 16.87 6.37
C TYR A 189 7.48 16.46 7.00
N LYS A 190 8.59 17.00 6.49
CA LYS A 190 9.92 16.85 7.06
C LYS A 190 10.09 17.89 8.15
N ILE A 191 10.00 17.48 9.41
CA ILE A 191 10.19 18.37 10.56
C ILE A 191 11.64 18.82 10.61
N ASN A 192 12.57 17.89 10.39
CA ASN A 192 13.99 18.14 10.23
C ASN A 192 14.64 17.01 9.40
N SER A 193 15.98 16.97 9.32
CA SER A 193 16.73 15.94 8.57
C SER A 193 16.55 14.51 9.10
N ARG A 194 16.07 14.34 10.33
CA ARG A 194 15.92 13.03 11.00
C ARG A 194 14.49 12.63 11.27
N LEU A 195 13.55 13.57 11.28
CA LEU A 195 12.17 13.33 11.71
C LEU A 195 11.20 13.74 10.62
N ILE A 196 10.38 12.79 10.20
CA ILE A 196 9.27 13.03 9.30
C ILE A 196 7.94 12.68 9.98
N PHE A 197 6.90 13.39 9.58
CA PHE A 197 5.51 13.11 9.89
C PHE A 197 4.75 12.87 8.59
N THR A 198 3.87 11.88 8.56
CA THR A 198 2.99 11.61 7.43
C THR A 198 1.58 11.33 7.90
N SER A 199 0.60 11.76 7.12
CA SER A 199 -0.81 11.47 7.40
C SER A 199 -1.57 11.29 6.10
N ASP A 200 -2.49 10.30 6.10
CA ASP A 200 -3.36 9.98 4.97
C ASP A 200 -4.83 9.91 5.44
N ALA A 201 -5.72 10.32 4.55
CA ALA A 201 -7.15 10.05 4.63
C ALA A 201 -7.53 9.13 3.47
N GLU A 202 -8.17 8.01 3.78
CA GLU A 202 -8.61 7.01 2.81
C GLU A 202 -10.12 6.84 2.87
N LYS A 203 -10.78 6.83 1.71
CA LYS A 203 -12.20 6.57 1.57
C LYS A 203 -12.45 5.53 0.51
N SER A 204 -13.07 4.44 0.93
CA SER A 204 -13.61 3.40 0.06
C SER A 204 -15.11 3.57 -0.11
N ASN A 205 -15.65 3.19 -1.27
CA ASN A 205 -17.10 3.13 -1.50
C ASN A 205 -17.77 2.04 -0.66
N ASN A 206 -17.03 1.01 -0.23
CA ASN A 206 -17.55 -0.09 0.58
C ASN A 206 -17.60 0.22 2.09
N VAL A 207 -16.99 1.32 2.52
CA VAL A 207 -16.89 1.69 3.95
C VAL A 207 -17.52 3.05 4.19
N THR A 208 -18.40 3.14 5.19
CA THR A 208 -19.14 4.37 5.49
C THR A 208 -18.24 5.49 6.02
N LYS A 209 -17.32 5.15 6.92
CA LYS A 209 -16.44 6.14 7.57
C LYS A 209 -15.07 6.18 6.88
N PRO A 210 -14.48 7.36 6.68
CA PRO A 210 -13.11 7.45 6.19
C PRO A 210 -12.13 6.87 7.22
N LEU A 211 -11.04 6.31 6.72
CA LEU A 211 -9.92 5.81 7.49
C LEU A 211 -8.84 6.89 7.53
N LEU A 212 -8.55 7.38 8.74
CA LEU A 212 -7.47 8.34 8.97
C LEU A 212 -6.25 7.58 9.47
N LYS A 213 -5.09 7.92 8.95
CA LYS A 213 -3.81 7.29 9.24
C LYS A 213 -2.78 8.37 9.56
N GLY A 214 -1.91 8.10 10.51
CA GLY A 214 -0.84 9.03 10.86
C GLY A 214 0.37 8.29 11.39
N GLY A 215 1.55 8.78 11.09
CA GLY A 215 2.78 8.18 11.57
C GLY A 215 3.98 9.09 11.55
N ILE A 216 4.96 8.70 12.33
CA ILE A 216 6.26 9.35 12.43
C ILE A 216 7.38 8.36 12.12
N GLU A 217 8.43 8.84 11.50
CA GLU A 217 9.68 8.10 11.32
C GLU A 217 10.83 8.95 11.84
N TYR A 218 11.65 8.37 12.71
CA TYR A 218 12.82 8.99 13.28
C TYR A 218 14.08 8.21 12.89
N ASN A 219 15.02 8.90 12.25
CA ASN A 219 16.35 8.38 11.94
C ASN A 219 17.25 8.57 13.16
N VAL A 220 17.40 7.53 13.97
CA VAL A 220 18.17 7.56 15.23
C VAL A 220 19.66 7.78 14.97
N ILE A 221 20.21 6.93 14.11
CA ILE A 221 21.57 6.97 13.59
C ILE A 221 21.55 6.64 12.11
N LYS A 222 22.61 6.94 11.39
CA LYS A 222 22.68 6.68 9.94
C LYS A 222 22.26 5.25 9.61
N GLY A 223 21.19 5.12 8.84
CA GLY A 223 20.65 3.84 8.39
C GLY A 223 19.70 3.14 9.36
N PHE A 224 19.47 3.61 10.58
CA PHE A 224 18.56 2.99 11.53
C PHE A 224 17.36 3.88 11.83
N PHE A 225 16.15 3.35 11.61
CA PHE A 225 14.90 4.08 11.68
C PHE A 225 13.95 3.45 12.71
N LEU A 226 13.36 4.30 13.55
CA LEU A 226 12.24 3.96 14.42
C LEU A 226 10.97 4.58 13.85
N ARG A 227 9.87 3.85 13.96
CA ARG A 227 8.56 4.28 13.45
C ARG A 227 7.48 3.98 14.44
N ALA A 228 6.51 4.87 14.48
CA ALA A 228 5.25 4.67 15.20
C ALA A 228 4.11 5.26 14.38
N GLY A 229 2.93 4.67 14.53
CA GLY A 229 1.77 5.13 13.81
C GLY A 229 0.45 4.68 14.42
N ILE A 230 -0.59 5.33 13.98
CA ILE A 230 -1.96 5.05 14.37
C ILE A 230 -2.89 5.16 13.17
N SER A 231 -3.90 4.31 13.11
CA SER A 231 -5.03 4.46 12.20
C SER A 231 -6.36 4.40 12.94
N SER A 232 -7.38 5.00 12.34
CA SER A 232 -8.76 4.97 12.87
C SER A 232 -9.58 3.84 12.23
N ASN A 233 -10.75 3.51 12.78
CA ASN A 233 -11.83 2.71 12.19
C ASN A 233 -11.45 1.34 11.57
N PRO A 234 -11.01 0.35 12.36
CA PRO A 234 -10.80 0.36 13.80
C PRO A 234 -9.48 0.98 14.21
N ILE A 235 -9.34 1.33 15.48
CA ILE A 235 -8.06 1.85 15.98
C ILE A 235 -7.01 0.75 15.90
N GLU A 236 -5.91 1.07 15.22
CA GLU A 236 -4.74 0.21 15.12
C GLU A 236 -3.50 1.05 15.45
N ASN A 237 -2.72 0.62 16.42
CA ASN A 237 -1.42 1.19 16.77
C ASN A 237 -0.33 0.35 16.14
N SER A 238 0.68 0.99 15.56
CA SER A 238 1.78 0.30 14.88
C SER A 238 3.13 0.85 15.31
N PHE A 239 4.13 -0.03 15.30
CA PHE A 239 5.52 0.26 15.57
C PHE A 239 6.39 -0.47 14.56
N GLY A 240 7.58 0.04 14.32
CA GLY A 240 8.51 -0.65 13.42
C GLY A 240 9.91 -0.13 13.44
N PHE A 241 10.77 -0.94 12.86
CA PHE A 241 12.20 -0.70 12.71
C PHE A 241 12.58 -0.77 11.24
N GLY A 242 13.54 0.02 10.85
CA GLY A 242 14.14 -0.06 9.52
C GLY A 242 15.65 0.01 9.64
N TYR A 243 16.33 -0.79 8.85
CA TYR A 243 17.77 -0.72 8.71
C TYR A 243 18.16 -0.64 7.24
N GLN A 244 19.01 0.33 6.91
CA GLN A 244 19.51 0.53 5.56
C GLN A 244 21.03 0.57 5.58
N THR A 245 21.65 -0.27 4.78
CA THR A 245 23.09 -0.30 4.55
C THR A 245 23.39 -0.38 3.06
N GLY A 246 24.13 0.59 2.54
CA GLY A 246 24.38 0.69 1.10
C GLY A 246 23.07 0.71 0.31
N ASN A 247 22.91 -0.28 -0.55
CA ASN A 247 21.76 -0.45 -1.44
C ASN A 247 20.67 -1.37 -0.86
N LEU A 248 20.90 -1.96 0.30
CA LEU A 248 19.98 -2.90 0.95
C LEU A 248 19.22 -2.19 2.07
N LYS A 249 17.92 -2.44 2.15
CA LYS A 249 17.03 -1.98 3.22
C LYS A 249 16.18 -3.13 3.72
N ALA A 250 16.07 -3.25 5.04
CA ALA A 250 15.18 -4.18 5.71
C ALA A 250 14.25 -3.39 6.64
N ASP A 251 12.98 -3.74 6.64
CA ASP A 251 11.95 -3.09 7.45
C ASP A 251 11.13 -4.17 8.17
N LEU A 252 10.83 -3.94 9.45
CA LEU A 252 9.99 -4.77 10.30
C LEU A 252 8.87 -3.90 10.89
N PHE A 253 7.69 -4.50 11.08
CA PHE A 253 6.62 -3.84 11.82
C PHE A 253 5.79 -4.83 12.63
N VAL A 254 5.16 -4.29 13.67
CA VAL A 254 4.08 -4.93 14.43
C VAL A 254 2.95 -3.91 14.56
N ALA A 255 1.73 -4.36 14.36
CA ALA A 255 0.52 -3.56 14.52
C ALA A 255 -0.46 -4.29 15.43
N PHE A 256 -1.10 -3.54 16.32
CA PHE A 256 -2.14 -4.02 17.23
C PHE A 256 -3.46 -3.34 16.88
N ASN A 257 -4.39 -4.13 16.40
CA ASN A 257 -5.75 -3.72 16.11
C ASN A 257 -6.67 -4.10 17.27
N THR A 258 -7.45 -3.14 17.75
CA THR A 258 -8.29 -3.32 18.96
C THR A 258 -9.39 -4.37 18.81
N ARG A 259 -9.74 -4.76 17.57
CA ARG A 259 -10.82 -5.73 17.31
C ARG A 259 -10.32 -7.13 16.95
N VAL A 260 -9.23 -7.20 16.20
CA VAL A 260 -8.79 -8.45 15.56
C VAL A 260 -7.38 -8.91 15.97
N GLY A 261 -6.70 -8.14 16.84
CA GLY A 261 -5.43 -8.53 17.42
C GLY A 261 -4.21 -8.07 16.64
N TYR A 262 -3.14 -8.84 16.71
CA TYR A 262 -1.82 -8.47 16.22
C TYR A 262 -1.60 -8.86 14.76
N SER A 263 -0.90 -7.98 14.04
CA SER A 263 -0.31 -8.26 12.73
C SER A 263 1.17 -7.94 12.76
N SER A 264 1.98 -8.66 11.99
CA SER A 264 3.41 -8.39 11.89
C SER A 264 3.89 -8.63 10.47
N GLY A 265 4.98 -7.98 10.11
CA GLY A 265 5.53 -8.17 8.78
C GLY A 265 6.97 -7.72 8.65
N ILE A 266 7.57 -8.22 7.59
CA ILE A 266 8.95 -7.95 7.20
C ILE A 266 9.00 -7.58 5.73
N GLY A 267 9.95 -6.74 5.36
CA GLY A 267 10.27 -6.49 3.97
C GLY A 267 11.72 -6.22 3.75
N ILE A 268 12.17 -6.59 2.57
CA ILE A 268 13.53 -6.38 2.10
C ILE A 268 13.43 -5.64 0.77
N ALA A 269 14.26 -4.62 0.61
CA ALA A 269 14.36 -3.87 -0.64
C ALA A 269 15.83 -3.68 -1.02
N TYR A 270 16.09 -3.83 -2.30
CA TYR A 270 17.39 -3.58 -2.91
C TYR A 270 17.24 -2.56 -4.03
N PHE A 271 18.14 -1.59 -4.10
CA PHE A 271 18.07 -0.57 -5.14
C PHE A 271 19.44 -0.28 -5.74
N LEU A 272 19.46 -0.15 -7.05
CA LEU A 272 20.61 0.25 -7.83
C LEU A 272 20.42 1.70 -8.28
N LYS A 273 21.25 2.61 -7.78
CA LYS A 273 21.23 4.00 -8.24
C LYS A 273 21.68 4.07 -9.70
N SER A 274 20.98 4.85 -10.52
CA SER A 274 21.46 5.15 -11.87
C SER A 274 22.74 5.99 -11.79
N LYS A 275 23.79 5.61 -12.52
CA LYS A 275 25.05 6.38 -12.63
C LYS A 275 24.79 7.82 -13.06
N ALA A 276 23.82 8.07 -13.93
CA ALA A 276 23.48 9.41 -14.44
C ALA A 276 22.95 10.40 -13.37
N LYS A 277 22.46 9.93 -12.22
CA LYS A 277 22.06 10.81 -11.09
C LYS A 277 23.14 10.91 -10.00
N ALA A 278 24.11 10.01 -9.97
CA ALA A 278 25.20 10.05 -9.01
C ALA A 278 26.16 11.21 -9.29
N ASP A 279 26.41 11.54 -10.56
CA ASP A 279 27.31 12.61 -10.96
C ASP A 279 26.76 14.02 -10.64
N LEU A 280 25.43 14.19 -10.58
CA LEU A 280 24.79 15.47 -10.23
C LEU A 280 24.74 15.76 -8.73
N THR A 281 25.00 14.76 -7.89
CA THR A 281 25.04 14.91 -6.42
C THR A 281 26.46 15.03 -5.85
N SER A 282 27.51 14.80 -6.68
CA SER A 282 28.91 14.99 -6.31
C SER A 282 29.43 16.40 -6.58
N GLU A 283 28.64 17.26 -7.25
CA GLU A 283 28.99 18.65 -7.57
C GLU A 283 28.23 19.69 -6.72
N GLN A 284 27.63 19.30 -5.59
CA GLN A 284 27.02 20.26 -4.63
C GLN A 284 27.57 20.10 -3.23
#